data_245b38fc71a9a3e8b57a9e669ee97e71
#
_entry.id   245b38fc71a9a3e8b57a9e669ee97e71
#
_cell.length_a   1.000
_cell.length_b   1.000
_cell.length_c   1.000
_cell.angle_alpha   90.00
_cell.angle_beta   90.00
_cell.angle_gamma   90.00
#
_symmetry.space_group_name_H-M   'P 1'
#
loop_
_entity.id
_entity.type
_entity.pdbx_description
1 polymer ?
#
loop_
_entity_poly.entity_id
_entity_poly.type
_entity_poly.pdbx_seq_one_letter_code
_entity_poly.pdbx_strand_id
1 'polypeptide(L)'
;MRSVGRSVFSSGLIIILLCISVVLGYATDMLITRVEKYIYPTDFSKQITACAENYDLDPHIVYAMVKELSNFSSNRISDDGRIGLMQLSEETFLWLTDEQLGEHLDPGLLYDPTTNIRYGCYYLLYLTTRYDSWETVYAAYLSDPILVDKWLTETPTEQEFVIPNEEISQKTIKIQRTVDKYKKLYQEKGDVVS
;
A
#
# COMPACT_ATOMS: atom_id res chain seq x y z
N MET A 1 -46.56 30.78 -39.66
CA MET A 1 -46.49 29.98 -38.41
C MET A 1 -45.72 28.67 -38.62
N ARG A 2 -44.45 28.66 -38.99
CA ARG A 2 -43.63 27.42 -39.24
C ARG A 2 -42.24 27.40 -38.61
N SER A 3 -41.86 28.34 -37.73
CA SER A 3 -40.51 28.40 -37.15
C SER A 3 -40.40 27.94 -35.68
N VAL A 4 -41.51 27.89 -34.93
CA VAL A 4 -41.49 27.53 -33.50
C VAL A 4 -41.25 26.02 -33.24
N GLY A 5 -41.76 25.16 -34.13
CA GLY A 5 -41.62 23.71 -33.96
C GLY A 5 -40.18 23.17 -34.12
N ARG A 6 -39.35 23.82 -34.93
CA ARG A 6 -37.96 23.41 -35.20
C ARG A 6 -37.01 23.73 -34.02
N SER A 7 -37.25 24.84 -33.33
CA SER A 7 -36.45 25.27 -32.16
C SER A 7 -36.68 24.35 -30.95
N VAL A 8 -37.93 23.97 -30.67
CA VAL A 8 -38.28 23.10 -29.53
C VAL A 8 -37.75 21.66 -29.75
N PHE A 9 -37.77 21.14 -30.97
CA PHE A 9 -37.24 19.84 -31.31
C PHE A 9 -35.71 19.77 -31.17
N SER A 10 -35.00 20.85 -31.54
CA SER A 10 -33.56 20.98 -31.39
C SER A 10 -33.13 21.04 -29.91
N SER A 11 -33.88 21.78 -29.07
CA SER A 11 -33.61 21.91 -27.64
C SER A 11 -33.82 20.57 -26.88
N GLY A 12 -34.88 19.84 -27.24
CA GLY A 12 -35.13 18.49 -26.68
C GLY A 12 -34.02 17.49 -26.98
N LEU A 13 -33.53 17.49 -28.23
CA LEU A 13 -32.42 16.64 -28.63
C LEU A 13 -31.12 16.94 -27.89
N ILE A 14 -30.82 18.22 -27.70
CA ILE A 14 -29.63 18.66 -26.91
C ILE A 14 -29.72 18.18 -25.47
N ILE A 15 -30.89 18.31 -24.83
CA ILE A 15 -31.10 17.84 -23.45
C ILE A 15 -30.90 16.32 -23.35
N ILE A 16 -31.44 15.55 -24.30
CA ILE A 16 -31.25 14.10 -24.35
C ILE A 16 -29.76 13.73 -24.48
N LEU A 17 -29.03 14.41 -25.37
CA LEU A 17 -27.61 14.17 -25.56
C LEU A 17 -26.79 14.50 -24.30
N LEU A 18 -27.14 15.59 -23.59
CA LEU A 18 -26.53 15.95 -22.31
C LEU A 18 -26.82 14.89 -21.23
N CYS A 19 -28.06 14.40 -21.14
CA CYS A 19 -28.40 13.34 -20.21
C CYS A 19 -27.61 12.04 -20.52
N ILE A 20 -27.52 11.67 -21.77
CA ILE A 20 -26.73 10.50 -22.21
C ILE A 20 -25.24 10.68 -21.83
N SER A 21 -24.66 11.86 -22.07
CA SER A 21 -23.25 12.10 -21.73
C SER A 21 -23.01 12.03 -20.22
N VAL A 22 -23.92 12.51 -19.39
CA VAL A 22 -23.83 12.40 -17.93
C VAL A 22 -23.93 10.94 -17.49
N VAL A 23 -24.91 10.18 -18.03
CA VAL A 23 -25.05 8.76 -17.71
C VAL A 23 -23.81 7.94 -18.14
N LEU A 24 -23.26 8.23 -19.32
CA LEU A 24 -22.01 7.61 -19.78
C LEU A 24 -20.85 7.97 -18.86
N GLY A 25 -20.74 9.22 -18.40
CA GLY A 25 -19.73 9.66 -17.43
C GLY A 25 -19.82 8.85 -16.14
N TYR A 26 -21.00 8.73 -15.54
CA TYR A 26 -21.19 7.90 -14.34
C TYR A 26 -20.88 6.41 -14.57
N ALA A 27 -21.26 5.88 -15.72
CA ALA A 27 -21.00 4.49 -16.05
C ALA A 27 -19.49 4.21 -16.20
N THR A 28 -18.75 5.13 -16.82
CA THR A 28 -17.29 5.02 -16.95
C THR A 28 -16.60 5.13 -15.59
N ASP A 29 -16.98 6.07 -14.73
CA ASP A 29 -16.41 6.21 -13.39
C ASP A 29 -16.68 4.96 -12.53
N MET A 30 -17.89 4.40 -12.60
CA MET A 30 -18.22 3.16 -11.91
C MET A 30 -17.38 1.99 -12.40
N LEU A 31 -17.17 1.87 -13.72
CA LEU A 31 -16.35 0.82 -14.30
C LEU A 31 -14.87 0.97 -13.90
N ILE A 32 -14.32 2.19 -13.97
CA ILE A 32 -12.95 2.49 -13.56
C ILE A 32 -12.76 2.11 -12.08
N THR A 33 -13.65 2.56 -11.20
CA THR A 33 -13.58 2.23 -9.76
C THR A 33 -13.63 0.72 -9.52
N ARG A 34 -14.45 -0.03 -10.27
CA ARG A 34 -14.53 -1.49 -10.15
C ARG A 34 -13.22 -2.18 -10.58
N VAL A 35 -12.63 -1.72 -11.68
CA VAL A 35 -11.32 -2.22 -12.17
C VAL A 35 -10.22 -1.86 -11.16
N GLU A 36 -10.22 -0.65 -10.61
CA GLU A 36 -9.25 -0.24 -9.61
C GLU A 36 -9.34 -1.08 -8.33
N LYS A 37 -10.55 -1.36 -7.81
CA LYS A 37 -10.74 -2.25 -6.64
C LYS A 37 -10.29 -3.70 -6.92
N TYR A 38 -10.37 -4.16 -8.15
CA TYR A 38 -9.83 -5.47 -8.54
C TYR A 38 -8.29 -5.48 -8.56
N ILE A 39 -7.67 -4.37 -9.02
CA ILE A 39 -6.19 -4.21 -9.03
C ILE A 39 -5.64 -3.99 -7.62
N TYR A 40 -6.37 -3.28 -6.75
CA TYR A 40 -6.00 -2.95 -5.37
C TYR A 40 -6.97 -3.61 -4.39
N PRO A 41 -6.88 -4.95 -4.22
CA PRO A 41 -7.79 -5.69 -3.35
C PRO A 41 -7.52 -5.39 -1.87
N THR A 42 -8.48 -5.77 -1.02
CA THR A 42 -8.39 -5.67 0.44
C THR A 42 -8.45 -7.05 1.10
N ASP A 43 -7.80 -8.04 0.48
CA ASP A 43 -7.67 -9.37 1.07
C ASP A 43 -6.95 -9.27 2.42
N PHE A 44 -7.20 -10.22 3.31
CA PHE A 44 -6.68 -10.23 4.68
C PHE A 44 -7.07 -8.99 5.52
N SER A 45 -8.22 -8.36 5.21
CA SER A 45 -8.65 -7.11 5.87
C SER A 45 -8.68 -7.22 7.38
N LYS A 46 -9.18 -8.32 7.95
CA LYS A 46 -9.23 -8.53 9.41
C LYS A 46 -7.84 -8.50 10.05
N GLN A 47 -6.88 -9.19 9.44
CA GLN A 47 -5.50 -9.26 9.94
C GLN A 47 -4.80 -7.91 9.79
N ILE A 48 -4.95 -7.26 8.63
CA ILE A 48 -4.32 -5.97 8.35
C ILE A 48 -4.87 -4.89 9.27
N THR A 49 -6.20 -4.80 9.42
CA THR A 49 -6.83 -3.80 10.28
C THR A 49 -6.45 -4.00 11.75
N ALA A 50 -6.58 -5.22 12.26
CA ALA A 50 -6.19 -5.52 13.64
C ALA A 50 -4.72 -5.23 13.91
N CYS A 51 -3.85 -5.49 12.94
CA CYS A 51 -2.43 -5.20 13.04
C CYS A 51 -2.16 -3.69 13.04
N ALA A 52 -2.79 -2.96 12.13
CA ALA A 52 -2.65 -1.52 12.04
C ALA A 52 -3.13 -0.81 13.32
N GLU A 53 -4.26 -1.23 13.87
CA GLU A 53 -4.78 -0.73 15.15
C GLU A 53 -3.84 -1.03 16.32
N ASN A 54 -3.30 -2.26 16.42
CA ASN A 54 -2.42 -2.66 17.51
C ASN A 54 -1.09 -1.89 17.52
N TYR A 55 -0.61 -1.45 16.38
CA TYR A 55 0.69 -0.79 16.24
C TYR A 55 0.60 0.68 15.81
N ASP A 56 -0.60 1.28 15.87
CA ASP A 56 -0.87 2.68 15.48
C ASP A 56 -0.34 3.04 14.08
N LEU A 57 -0.54 2.11 13.13
CA LEU A 57 -0.18 2.27 11.74
C LEU A 57 -1.40 2.63 10.88
N ASP A 58 -1.20 3.41 9.82
CA ASP A 58 -2.22 3.59 8.80
C ASP A 58 -2.42 2.26 8.02
N PRO A 59 -3.63 1.65 8.04
CA PRO A 59 -3.88 0.39 7.36
C PRO A 59 -3.59 0.45 5.85
N HIS A 60 -3.71 1.62 5.22
CA HIS A 60 -3.39 1.79 3.80
C HIS A 60 -1.90 1.57 3.51
N ILE A 61 -1.02 1.86 4.47
CA ILE A 61 0.41 1.54 4.37
C ILE A 61 0.61 0.03 4.37
N VAL A 62 -0.05 -0.69 5.29
CA VAL A 62 0.07 -2.15 5.36
C VAL A 62 -0.47 -2.80 4.08
N TYR A 63 -1.63 -2.36 3.59
CA TYR A 63 -2.16 -2.81 2.30
C TYR A 63 -1.19 -2.58 1.14
N ALA A 64 -0.59 -1.39 1.08
CA ALA A 64 0.36 -1.04 0.03
C ALA A 64 1.63 -1.91 0.10
N MET A 65 2.15 -2.16 1.31
CA MET A 65 3.29 -3.05 1.53
C MET A 65 2.96 -4.47 1.07
N VAL A 66 1.85 -5.06 1.51
CA VAL A 66 1.41 -6.40 1.08
C VAL A 66 1.22 -6.47 -0.43
N LYS A 67 0.61 -5.43 -1.02
CA LYS A 67 0.41 -5.33 -2.48
C LYS A 67 1.73 -5.33 -3.23
N GLU A 68 2.67 -4.48 -2.86
CA GLU A 68 3.91 -4.29 -3.60
C GLU A 68 4.94 -5.39 -3.33
N LEU A 69 4.95 -5.97 -2.14
CA LEU A 69 5.89 -7.01 -1.76
C LEU A 69 5.48 -8.40 -2.28
N SER A 70 4.21 -8.77 -2.12
CA SER A 70 3.74 -10.14 -2.43
C SER A 70 2.57 -10.22 -3.41
N ASN A 71 1.93 -9.09 -3.72
CA ASN A 71 0.65 -9.05 -4.43
C ASN A 71 -0.41 -9.96 -3.75
N PHE A 72 -0.47 -9.92 -2.40
CA PHE A 72 -1.35 -10.74 -1.55
C PHE A 72 -1.11 -12.26 -1.64
N SER A 73 0.06 -12.69 -2.09
CA SER A 73 0.42 -14.12 -2.10
C SER A 73 1.11 -14.52 -0.79
N SER A 74 0.40 -15.26 0.06
CA SER A 74 0.94 -15.71 1.37
C SER A 74 2.10 -16.70 1.24
N ASN A 75 2.20 -17.41 0.11
CA ASN A 75 3.24 -18.41 -0.13
C ASN A 75 4.39 -17.86 -0.99
N ARG A 76 4.44 -16.53 -1.20
CA ARG A 76 5.51 -15.95 -2.01
C ARG A 76 6.84 -16.09 -1.30
N ILE A 77 7.83 -16.53 -2.06
CA ILE A 77 9.25 -16.48 -1.69
C ILE A 77 9.94 -15.62 -2.74
N SER A 78 10.70 -14.61 -2.31
CA SER A 78 11.52 -13.79 -3.20
C SER A 78 12.86 -14.47 -3.52
N ASP A 79 13.58 -13.94 -4.50
CA ASP A 79 14.90 -14.47 -4.92
C ASP A 79 15.95 -14.36 -3.79
N ASP A 80 15.79 -13.41 -2.87
CA ASP A 80 16.61 -13.21 -1.67
C ASP A 80 16.07 -13.97 -0.43
N GLY A 81 15.07 -14.87 -0.61
CA GLY A 81 14.58 -15.76 0.43
C GLY A 81 13.58 -15.15 1.42
N ARG A 82 13.03 -13.98 1.14
CA ARG A 82 11.96 -13.38 1.98
C ARG A 82 10.63 -14.08 1.75
N ILE A 83 9.85 -14.26 2.81
CA ILE A 83 8.67 -15.12 2.82
C ILE A 83 7.40 -14.34 3.15
N GLY A 84 6.32 -14.74 2.49
CA GLY A 84 4.94 -14.41 2.86
C GLY A 84 4.46 -13.05 2.37
N LEU A 85 3.36 -12.57 2.97
CA LEU A 85 2.65 -11.35 2.57
C LEU A 85 3.49 -10.09 2.69
N MET A 86 4.22 -9.96 3.81
CA MET A 86 5.08 -8.82 4.14
C MET A 86 6.55 -9.08 3.77
N GLN A 87 6.87 -10.24 3.19
CA GLN A 87 8.21 -10.58 2.69
C GLN A 87 9.30 -10.36 3.76
N LEU A 88 9.15 -11.02 4.91
CA LEU A 88 10.16 -11.02 5.97
C LEU A 88 11.22 -12.11 5.70
N SER A 89 12.48 -11.80 5.99
CA SER A 89 13.53 -12.83 6.04
C SER A 89 13.43 -13.62 7.36
N GLU A 90 13.91 -14.87 7.35
CA GLU A 90 14.00 -15.68 8.57
C GLU A 90 14.86 -14.98 9.64
N GLU A 91 15.95 -14.33 9.24
CA GLU A 91 16.82 -13.57 10.13
C GLU A 91 16.07 -12.43 10.82
N THR A 92 15.35 -11.60 10.05
CA THR A 92 14.53 -10.51 10.60
C THR A 92 13.45 -11.08 11.53
N PHE A 93 12.79 -12.16 11.15
CA PHE A 93 11.75 -12.79 11.97
C PHE A 93 12.29 -13.31 13.30
N LEU A 94 13.40 -14.03 13.28
CA LEU A 94 14.05 -14.53 14.50
C LEU A 94 14.52 -13.38 15.40
N TRP A 95 15.10 -12.33 14.82
CA TRP A 95 15.48 -11.16 15.59
C TRP A 95 14.27 -10.50 16.27
N LEU A 96 13.13 -10.37 15.56
CA LEU A 96 11.89 -9.82 16.12
C LEU A 96 11.32 -10.70 17.22
N THR A 97 11.28 -12.01 17.02
CA THR A 97 10.68 -12.96 17.97
C THR A 97 11.56 -13.20 19.17
N ASP A 98 12.84 -13.42 18.99
CA ASP A 98 13.74 -13.84 20.04
C ASP A 98 14.31 -12.65 20.84
N GLU A 99 14.84 -11.65 20.13
CA GLU A 99 15.55 -10.54 20.77
C GLU A 99 14.62 -9.40 21.18
N GLN A 100 13.59 -9.09 20.36
CA GLN A 100 12.71 -7.96 20.66
C GLN A 100 11.52 -8.35 21.54
N LEU A 101 10.93 -9.52 21.34
CA LEU A 101 9.69 -9.94 21.99
C LEU A 101 9.87 -11.14 22.95
N GLY A 102 10.94 -11.92 22.84
CA GLY A 102 11.18 -13.10 23.66
C GLY A 102 10.17 -14.24 23.43
N GLU A 103 9.59 -14.33 22.23
CA GLU A 103 8.53 -15.29 21.90
C GLU A 103 9.08 -16.63 21.35
N HIS A 104 10.30 -16.69 20.82
CA HIS A 104 10.99 -17.89 20.30
C HIS A 104 10.15 -18.74 19.35
N LEU A 105 9.72 -18.15 18.22
CA LEU A 105 8.83 -18.79 17.28
C LEU A 105 9.60 -19.50 16.14
N ASP A 106 8.99 -20.56 15.59
CA ASP A 106 9.51 -21.27 14.43
C ASP A 106 9.40 -20.42 13.15
N PRO A 107 10.48 -20.22 12.35
CA PRO A 107 10.42 -19.46 11.10
C PRO A 107 9.41 -20.00 10.07
N GLY A 108 9.02 -21.26 10.15
CA GLY A 108 7.95 -21.83 9.32
C GLY A 108 6.60 -21.10 9.48
N LEU A 109 6.40 -20.36 10.58
CA LEU A 109 5.23 -19.53 10.77
C LEU A 109 5.19 -18.29 9.85
N LEU A 110 6.27 -17.97 9.15
CA LEU A 110 6.26 -16.93 8.10
C LEU A 110 5.28 -17.22 6.94
N TYR A 111 4.90 -18.49 6.76
CA TYR A 111 3.86 -18.88 5.79
C TYR A 111 2.43 -18.66 6.31
N ASP A 112 2.24 -18.47 7.62
CA ASP A 112 0.94 -18.13 8.18
C ASP A 112 0.63 -16.63 7.95
N PRO A 113 -0.46 -16.28 7.25
CA PRO A 113 -0.80 -14.90 6.95
C PRO A 113 -0.89 -14.00 8.18
N THR A 114 -1.46 -14.49 9.27
CA THR A 114 -1.67 -13.71 10.50
C THR A 114 -0.33 -13.38 11.16
N THR A 115 0.52 -14.38 11.29
CA THR A 115 1.87 -14.22 11.85
C THR A 115 2.71 -13.30 10.97
N ASN A 116 2.72 -13.52 9.66
CA ASN A 116 3.51 -12.72 8.73
C ASN A 116 3.12 -11.23 8.74
N ILE A 117 1.80 -10.92 8.72
CA ILE A 117 1.32 -9.55 8.83
C ILE A 117 1.68 -8.95 10.19
N ARG A 118 1.47 -9.68 11.30
CA ARG A 118 1.78 -9.20 12.66
C ARG A 118 3.24 -8.77 12.79
N TYR A 119 4.16 -9.61 12.39
CA TYR A 119 5.60 -9.29 12.51
C TYR A 119 6.08 -8.28 11.48
N GLY A 120 5.47 -8.26 10.28
CA GLY A 120 5.71 -7.21 9.30
C GLY A 120 5.30 -5.82 9.80
N CYS A 121 4.13 -5.71 10.43
CA CYS A 121 3.68 -4.47 11.06
C CYS A 121 4.56 -4.08 12.26
N TYR A 122 4.94 -5.04 13.11
CA TYR A 122 5.85 -4.77 14.22
C TYR A 122 7.22 -4.27 13.72
N TYR A 123 7.72 -4.84 12.63
CA TYR A 123 8.95 -4.36 12.01
C TYR A 123 8.79 -2.94 11.43
N LEU A 124 7.66 -2.64 10.80
CA LEU A 124 7.35 -1.26 10.38
C LEU A 124 7.35 -0.29 11.57
N LEU A 125 6.65 -0.64 12.66
CA LEU A 125 6.67 0.16 13.90
C LEU A 125 8.10 0.40 14.39
N TYR A 126 8.91 -0.65 14.50
CA TYR A 126 10.31 -0.51 14.90
C TYR A 126 11.06 0.49 14.01
N LEU A 127 10.89 0.40 12.70
CA LEU A 127 11.54 1.31 11.76
C LEU A 127 11.04 2.76 11.87
N THR A 128 9.75 2.98 12.20
CA THR A 128 9.22 4.33 12.44
C THR A 128 9.74 4.96 13.72
N THR A 129 10.21 4.18 14.70
CA THR A 129 10.92 4.73 15.87
C THR A 129 12.35 5.16 15.57
N ARG A 130 12.89 4.68 14.46
CA ARG A 130 14.29 4.92 14.06
C ARG A 130 14.44 5.99 12.99
N TYR A 131 13.42 6.14 12.12
CA TYR A 131 13.47 7.04 10.96
C TYR A 131 12.25 7.95 10.92
N ASP A 132 12.47 9.24 10.63
CA ASP A 132 11.43 10.27 10.64
C ASP A 132 10.58 10.30 9.35
N SER A 133 11.06 9.73 8.24
CA SER A 133 10.34 9.74 6.96
C SER A 133 9.92 8.35 6.52
N TRP A 134 8.72 8.24 5.94
CA TRP A 134 8.25 6.97 5.37
C TRP A 134 9.13 6.48 4.21
N GLU A 135 9.73 7.37 3.44
CA GLU A 135 10.67 6.99 2.39
C GLU A 135 11.85 6.22 2.97
N THR A 136 12.44 6.72 4.06
CA THR A 136 13.55 6.07 4.77
C THR A 136 13.11 4.76 5.43
N VAL A 137 11.89 4.73 6.01
CA VAL A 137 11.29 3.51 6.59
C VAL A 137 11.14 2.43 5.53
N TYR A 138 10.59 2.77 4.36
CA TYR A 138 10.45 1.80 3.26
C TYR A 138 11.81 1.34 2.74
N ALA A 139 12.79 2.24 2.61
CA ALA A 139 14.13 1.87 2.19
C ALA A 139 14.77 0.88 3.17
N ALA A 140 14.65 1.12 4.48
CA ALA A 140 15.18 0.23 5.51
C ALA A 140 14.46 -1.14 5.53
N TYR A 141 13.16 -1.15 5.30
CA TYR A 141 12.39 -2.39 5.20
C TYR A 141 12.79 -3.23 3.98
N LEU A 142 13.02 -2.58 2.85
CA LEU A 142 13.37 -3.22 1.58
C LEU A 142 14.82 -3.70 1.50
N SER A 143 15.71 -3.06 2.27
CA SER A 143 17.14 -3.37 2.28
C SER A 143 17.59 -3.91 3.63
N ASP A 144 18.26 -3.05 4.39
CA ASP A 144 18.77 -3.30 5.74
C ASP A 144 18.90 -1.95 6.46
N PRO A 145 18.43 -1.83 7.72
CA PRO A 145 18.60 -0.60 8.51
C PRO A 145 20.05 -0.14 8.63
N ILE A 146 21.02 -1.05 8.75
CA ILE A 146 22.45 -0.72 8.83
C ILE A 146 22.91 -0.05 7.53
N LEU A 147 22.43 -0.54 6.39
CA LEU A 147 22.76 0.05 5.09
C LEU A 147 22.18 1.47 4.96
N VAL A 148 20.93 1.66 5.41
CA VAL A 148 20.27 2.98 5.40
C VAL A 148 20.98 3.96 6.33
N ASP A 149 21.38 3.53 7.52
CA ASP A 149 22.17 4.37 8.45
C ASP A 149 23.50 4.83 7.83
N LYS A 150 24.16 3.92 7.09
CA LYS A 150 25.36 4.28 6.34
C LYS A 150 25.06 5.36 5.30
N TRP A 151 24.00 5.20 4.50
CA TRP A 151 23.62 6.20 3.50
C TRP A 151 23.29 7.55 4.13
N LEU A 152 22.58 7.56 5.25
CA LEU A 152 22.26 8.79 6.00
C LEU A 152 23.53 9.46 6.52
N THR A 153 24.50 8.68 7.01
CA THR A 153 25.78 9.21 7.51
C THR A 153 26.65 9.79 6.38
N GLU A 154 26.60 9.19 5.20
CA GLU A 154 27.34 9.63 4.02
C GLU A 154 26.68 10.84 3.32
N THR A 155 25.41 11.15 3.63
CA THR A 155 24.70 12.31 3.08
C THR A 155 25.13 13.59 3.81
N PRO A 156 25.62 14.63 3.12
CA PRO A 156 25.96 15.91 3.75
C PRO A 156 24.74 16.54 4.44
N THR A 157 24.95 17.12 5.63
CA THR A 157 23.88 17.69 6.47
C THR A 157 23.05 18.79 5.79
N GLU A 158 23.59 19.42 4.75
CA GLU A 158 22.93 20.48 3.99
C GLU A 158 22.16 19.97 2.77
N GLN A 159 22.17 18.65 2.51
CA GLN A 159 21.50 18.02 1.37
C GLN A 159 20.32 17.18 1.83
N GLU A 160 19.25 17.20 1.03
CA GLU A 160 18.15 16.28 1.19
C GLU A 160 18.61 14.83 0.97
N PHE A 161 18.18 13.94 1.84
CA PHE A 161 18.51 12.51 1.71
C PHE A 161 17.90 11.94 0.43
N VAL A 162 18.73 11.29 -0.36
CA VAL A 162 18.33 10.57 -1.56
C VAL A 162 18.83 9.13 -1.44
N ILE A 163 17.95 8.17 -1.65
CA ILE A 163 18.30 6.74 -1.62
C ILE A 163 19.28 6.44 -2.75
N PRO A 164 20.55 6.05 -2.46
CA PRO A 164 21.57 5.88 -3.50
C PRO A 164 21.33 4.67 -4.42
N ASN A 165 20.56 3.69 -3.94
CA ASN A 165 20.21 2.50 -4.71
C ASN A 165 18.95 2.75 -5.54
N GLU A 166 19.08 2.78 -6.87
CA GLU A 166 17.99 3.09 -7.79
C GLU A 166 16.81 2.08 -7.67
N GLU A 167 17.09 0.80 -7.51
CA GLU A 167 16.04 -0.23 -7.40
C GLU A 167 15.21 -0.01 -6.12
N ILE A 168 15.85 0.24 -4.99
CA ILE A 168 15.19 0.52 -3.71
C ILE A 168 14.42 1.83 -3.81
N SER A 169 15.00 2.88 -4.38
CA SER A 169 14.34 4.16 -4.61
C SER A 169 13.06 4.01 -5.42
N GLN A 170 13.10 3.29 -6.53
CA GLN A 170 11.91 3.04 -7.35
C GLN A 170 10.83 2.23 -6.62
N LYS A 171 11.24 1.25 -5.80
CA LYS A 171 10.30 0.48 -4.98
C LYS A 171 9.65 1.34 -3.89
N THR A 172 10.40 2.21 -3.21
CA THR A 172 9.82 3.13 -2.19
C THR A 172 8.83 4.09 -2.81
N ILE A 173 9.15 4.70 -3.95
CA ILE A 173 8.23 5.56 -4.71
C ILE A 173 6.96 4.80 -5.09
N LYS A 174 7.10 3.54 -5.53
CA LYS A 174 5.96 2.71 -5.91
C LYS A 174 5.07 2.40 -4.70
N ILE A 175 5.65 2.04 -3.56
CA ILE A 175 4.91 1.81 -2.32
C ILE A 175 4.12 3.07 -1.95
N GLN A 176 4.75 4.25 -1.93
CA GLN A 176 4.08 5.50 -1.58
C GLN A 176 2.90 5.81 -2.52
N ARG A 177 3.08 5.66 -3.84
CA ARG A 177 1.98 5.82 -4.81
C ARG A 177 0.84 4.84 -4.57
N THR A 178 1.17 3.63 -4.15
CA THR A 178 0.17 2.60 -3.82
C THR A 178 -0.57 2.94 -2.53
N VAL A 179 0.09 3.49 -1.51
CA VAL A 179 -0.55 4.06 -0.31
C VAL A 179 -1.57 5.13 -0.70
N ASP A 180 -1.16 6.11 -1.51
CA ASP A 180 -2.04 7.20 -1.96
C ASP A 180 -3.24 6.66 -2.75
N LYS A 181 -3.03 5.60 -3.52
CA LYS A 181 -4.09 4.93 -4.26
C LYS A 181 -5.09 4.22 -3.34
N TYR A 182 -4.63 3.50 -2.32
CA TYR A 182 -5.51 2.89 -1.31
C TYR A 182 -6.29 3.96 -0.56
N LYS A 183 -5.66 5.03 -0.11
CA LYS A 183 -6.33 6.17 0.53
C LYS A 183 -7.45 6.71 -0.36
N LYS A 184 -7.16 7.02 -1.62
CA LYS A 184 -8.17 7.52 -2.55
C LYS A 184 -9.34 6.56 -2.76
N LEU A 185 -9.07 5.24 -2.87
CA LEU A 185 -10.11 4.25 -3.18
C LEU A 185 -11.01 3.89 -1.98
N TYR A 186 -10.46 3.97 -0.76
CA TYR A 186 -11.11 3.42 0.42
C TYR A 186 -11.42 4.45 1.52
N GLN A 187 -10.73 5.62 1.60
CA GLN A 187 -11.08 6.69 2.54
C GLN A 187 -12.35 7.45 2.16
N GLU A 188 -12.58 7.70 0.87
CA GLU A 188 -13.72 8.52 0.41
C GLU A 188 -15.10 7.87 0.64
N LYS A 189 -15.17 6.59 0.99
CA LYS A 189 -16.44 5.83 1.11
C LYS A 189 -16.74 5.29 2.51
N GLY A 190 -15.90 5.53 3.50
CA GLY A 190 -16.09 4.90 4.82
C GLY A 190 -16.05 3.36 4.80
N ASP A 191 -15.55 2.77 3.71
CA ASP A 191 -15.55 1.33 3.44
C ASP A 191 -14.35 0.59 4.08
N VAL A 192 -13.55 1.28 4.88
CA VAL A 192 -12.48 0.65 5.66
C VAL A 192 -13.06 0.40 7.04
N VAL A 193 -13.30 -0.86 7.33
CA VAL A 193 -13.68 -1.44 8.63
C VAL A 193 -15.19 -1.56 8.90
N SER A 194 -15.75 -2.67 8.54
CA SER A 194 -16.75 -3.36 9.35
C SER A 194 -16.55 -4.87 9.18
#